data_4f722b4f4eb02ab66f004dbacc502fc9
#
_entry.id   4f722b4f4eb02ab66f004dbacc502fc9
#
_cell.length_a   1.000
_cell.length_b   1.000
_cell.length_c   1.000
_cell.angle_alpha   90.00
_cell.angle_beta   90.00
_cell.angle_gamma   90.00
#
_symmetry.space_group_name_H-M   'P 1'
#
loop_
_entity.id
_entity.type
_entity.pdbx_description
1 polymer ?
#
loop_
_entity_poly.entity_id
_entity_poly.type
_entity_poly.pdbx_seq_one_letter_code
_entity_poly.pdbx_strand_id
1 'polypeptide(L)'
;MSDQKYVLRYLPLFYEDLEEKIVYIAEELKNPDAANHLLDSVEQAIFERLPAAESFEPYHSLKERSYPYYRIYVKNFVIYYVVIDEGNDKVMEVRRFLYNRQDRDKVI
;
A
#
# COMPACT_ATOMS: atom_id res chain seq x y z
N MET A 1 12.77 -25.79 3.41
CA MET A 1 12.39 -24.55 2.75
C MET A 1 12.31 -23.43 3.78
N SER A 2 13.04 -22.39 3.58
CA SER A 2 13.01 -21.27 4.51
C SER A 2 11.96 -20.26 4.08
N ASP A 3 11.14 -19.87 5.03
CA ASP A 3 10.15 -18.82 4.78
C ASP A 3 10.82 -17.48 4.90
N GLN A 4 10.70 -16.68 3.87
CA GLN A 4 11.22 -15.32 3.90
C GLN A 4 10.37 -14.48 4.83
N LYS A 5 11.04 -13.86 5.80
CA LYS A 5 10.37 -12.92 6.70
C LYS A 5 10.57 -11.51 6.22
N TYR A 6 9.51 -10.74 6.24
CA TYR A 6 9.55 -9.34 5.83
C TYR A 6 9.27 -8.44 7.03
N VAL A 7 10.02 -7.37 7.11
CA VAL A 7 9.78 -6.32 8.09
C VAL A 7 8.86 -5.30 7.45
N LEU A 8 7.80 -4.94 8.13
CA LEU A 8 6.82 -3.98 7.61
C LEU A 8 7.21 -2.56 8.01
N ARG A 9 7.19 -1.66 7.04
CA ARG A 9 7.50 -0.26 7.26
C ARG A 9 6.55 0.60 6.45
N TYR A 10 6.17 1.75 7.01
CA TYR A 10 5.27 2.70 6.33
C TYR A 10 5.97 4.03 6.13
N LEU A 11 5.82 4.61 4.95
CA LEU A 11 6.28 5.98 4.72
C LEU A 11 5.22 6.97 5.21
N PRO A 12 5.65 8.14 5.69
CA PRO A 12 4.70 9.18 6.13
C PRO A 12 3.66 9.54 5.08
N LEU A 13 4.05 9.56 3.81
CA LEU A 13 3.14 9.89 2.72
C LEU A 13 1.99 8.91 2.59
N PHE A 14 2.22 7.63 2.91
CA PHE A 14 1.14 6.65 2.94
C PHE A 14 0.08 7.02 3.99
N TYR A 15 0.52 7.44 5.16
CA TYR A 15 -0.41 7.85 6.22
C TYR A 15 -1.18 9.11 5.83
N GLU A 16 -0.52 10.05 5.17
CA GLU A 16 -1.20 11.25 4.68
C GLU A 16 -2.26 10.90 3.65
N ASP A 17 -1.94 10.02 2.71
CA ASP A 17 -2.89 9.56 1.71
C ASP A 17 -4.09 8.89 2.37
N LEU A 18 -3.84 7.99 3.32
CA LEU A 18 -4.88 7.23 4.00
C LEU A 18 -5.78 8.15 4.83
N GLU A 19 -5.19 9.04 5.61
CA GLU A 19 -5.93 9.98 6.44
C GLU A 19 -6.86 10.84 5.61
N GLU A 20 -6.39 11.33 4.46
CA GLU A 20 -7.22 12.15 3.57
C GLU A 20 -8.50 11.42 3.16
N LYS A 21 -8.38 10.15 2.79
CA LYS A 21 -9.53 9.36 2.37
C LYS A 21 -10.46 9.01 3.53
N ILE A 22 -9.88 8.69 4.68
CA ILE A 22 -10.65 8.36 5.87
C ILE A 22 -11.46 9.57 6.34
N VAL A 23 -10.83 10.74 6.39
CA VAL A 23 -11.51 11.98 6.79
C VAL A 23 -12.61 12.33 5.80
N TYR A 24 -12.35 12.20 4.51
CA TYR A 24 -13.34 12.46 3.47
C TYR A 24 -14.58 11.58 3.66
N ILE A 25 -14.37 10.28 3.85
CA ILE A 25 -15.50 9.34 4.02
C ILE A 25 -16.26 9.63 5.31
N ALA A 26 -15.55 9.85 6.42
CA ALA A 26 -16.17 10.06 7.71
C ALA A 26 -16.92 11.38 7.79
N GLU A 27 -16.33 12.45 7.27
CA GLU A 27 -16.88 13.80 7.46
C GLU A 27 -17.68 14.32 6.27
N GLU A 28 -17.12 14.20 5.04
CA GLU A 28 -17.83 14.69 3.85
C GLU A 28 -18.97 13.78 3.44
N LEU A 29 -18.75 12.48 3.47
CA LEU A 29 -19.79 11.49 3.15
C LEU A 29 -20.61 11.12 4.40
N LYS A 30 -20.24 11.63 5.56
CA LYS A 30 -20.94 11.40 6.83
C LYS A 30 -21.14 9.91 7.12
N ASN A 31 -20.11 9.12 6.85
CA ASN A 31 -20.19 7.67 7.01
C ASN A 31 -18.97 7.15 7.79
N PRO A 32 -18.93 7.38 9.12
CA PRO A 32 -17.80 6.92 9.93
C PRO A 32 -17.65 5.40 9.94
N ASP A 33 -18.74 4.65 9.80
CA ASP A 33 -18.65 3.19 9.75
C ASP A 33 -17.90 2.72 8.52
N ALA A 34 -18.18 3.35 7.37
CA ALA A 34 -17.46 3.03 6.14
C ALA A 34 -15.98 3.41 6.24
N ALA A 35 -15.67 4.52 6.90
CA ALA A 35 -14.30 4.93 7.13
C ALA A 35 -13.55 3.89 7.98
N ASN A 36 -14.16 3.40 9.04
CA ASN A 36 -13.57 2.37 9.90
C ASN A 36 -13.41 1.05 9.14
N HIS A 37 -14.39 0.67 8.32
CA HIS A 37 -14.29 -0.54 7.51
C HIS A 37 -13.14 -0.45 6.50
N LEU A 38 -12.95 0.72 5.91
CA LEU A 38 -11.83 0.91 4.97
C LEU A 38 -10.50 0.75 5.69
N LEU A 39 -10.37 1.36 6.87
CA LEU A 39 -9.15 1.27 7.66
C LEU A 39 -8.82 -0.18 8.01
N ASP A 40 -9.82 -0.93 8.48
CA ASP A 40 -9.64 -2.35 8.81
C ASP A 40 -9.27 -3.16 7.57
N SER A 41 -9.90 -2.89 6.44
CA SER A 41 -9.62 -3.61 5.19
C SER A 41 -8.21 -3.35 4.69
N VAL A 42 -7.72 -2.12 4.82
CA VAL A 42 -6.36 -1.75 4.44
C VAL A 42 -5.35 -2.50 5.31
N GLU A 43 -5.56 -2.47 6.61
CA GLU A 43 -4.67 -3.14 7.55
C GLU A 43 -4.61 -4.64 7.30
N GLN A 44 -5.78 -5.26 7.14
CA GLN A 44 -5.87 -6.70 6.87
C GLN A 44 -5.19 -7.06 5.56
N ALA A 45 -5.42 -6.27 4.51
CA ALA A 45 -4.82 -6.54 3.20
C ALA A 45 -3.29 -6.50 3.24
N ILE A 46 -2.74 -5.55 3.99
CA ILE A 46 -1.29 -5.44 4.14
C ILE A 46 -0.73 -6.64 4.90
N PHE A 47 -1.36 -7.01 6.01
CA PHE A 47 -0.90 -8.16 6.80
C PHE A 47 -0.99 -9.47 6.04
N GLU A 48 -2.03 -9.65 5.23
CA GLU A 48 -2.18 -10.85 4.42
C GLU A 48 -1.11 -10.94 3.32
N ARG A 49 -0.70 -9.80 2.77
CA ARG A 49 0.31 -9.74 1.73
C ARG A 49 1.72 -9.92 2.28
N LEU A 50 1.96 -9.54 3.52
CA LEU A 50 3.31 -9.48 4.10
C LEU A 50 4.12 -10.77 3.93
N PRO A 51 3.59 -11.97 4.23
CA PRO A 51 4.39 -13.20 4.06
C PRO A 51 4.75 -13.51 2.61
N ALA A 52 4.07 -12.92 1.66
CA ALA A 52 4.25 -13.19 0.24
C ALA A 52 4.49 -11.90 -0.55
N ALA A 53 5.22 -10.96 0.06
CA ALA A 53 5.37 -9.61 -0.50
C ALA A 53 5.95 -9.58 -1.91
N GLU A 54 6.80 -10.54 -2.28
CA GLU A 54 7.41 -10.59 -3.60
C GLU A 54 6.80 -11.64 -4.53
N SER A 55 5.71 -12.28 -4.12
CA SER A 55 5.10 -13.37 -4.90
C SER A 55 4.10 -12.88 -5.95
N PHE A 56 3.97 -11.59 -6.12
CA PHE A 56 3.03 -10.99 -7.04
C PHE A 56 3.76 -10.26 -8.16
N GLU A 57 3.04 -9.97 -9.24
CA GLU A 57 3.62 -9.27 -10.36
C GLU A 57 3.86 -7.80 -10.02
N PRO A 58 5.09 -7.29 -10.21
CA PRO A 58 5.36 -5.87 -9.98
C PRO A 58 4.60 -4.98 -10.98
N TYR A 59 4.28 -3.77 -10.54
CA TYR A 59 3.71 -2.76 -11.41
C TYR A 59 4.82 -2.14 -12.27
N HIS A 60 4.66 -2.22 -13.58
CA HIS A 60 5.63 -1.67 -14.53
C HIS A 60 5.24 -0.23 -14.87
N SER A 61 5.97 0.71 -14.30
CA SER A 61 5.78 2.13 -14.53
C SER A 61 6.60 2.57 -15.75
N LEU A 62 6.17 3.66 -16.38
CA LEU A 62 6.96 4.31 -17.43
C LEU A 62 8.21 4.97 -16.86
N LYS A 63 8.21 5.26 -15.57
CA LYS A 63 9.37 5.84 -14.89
C LYS A 63 10.32 4.74 -14.45
N GLU A 64 11.62 5.01 -14.60
CA GLU A 64 12.66 4.12 -14.09
C GLU A 64 12.73 4.24 -12.58
N ARG A 65 12.81 3.09 -11.88
CA ARG A 65 12.83 3.05 -10.42
C ARG A 65 13.85 2.02 -9.94
N SER A 66 14.45 2.32 -8.79
CA SER A 66 15.39 1.39 -8.15
C SER A 66 14.69 0.12 -7.68
N TYR A 67 13.45 0.25 -7.23
CA TYR A 67 12.65 -0.87 -6.76
C TYR A 67 11.30 -0.83 -7.46
N PRO A 68 10.84 -1.95 -8.03
CA PRO A 68 9.52 -1.97 -8.65
C PRO A 68 8.43 -1.88 -7.60
N TYR A 69 7.32 -1.24 -7.97
CA TYR A 69 6.15 -1.18 -7.11
C TYR A 69 5.32 -2.43 -7.25
N TYR A 70 4.79 -2.87 -6.12
CA TYR A 70 3.74 -3.89 -6.07
C TYR A 70 2.43 -3.22 -5.67
N ARG A 71 1.33 -3.85 -6.02
CA ARG A 71 -0.01 -3.31 -5.79
C ARG A 71 -0.85 -4.26 -4.97
N ILE A 72 -1.62 -3.67 -4.05
CA ILE A 72 -2.68 -4.38 -3.34
C ILE A 72 -3.97 -3.61 -3.59
N TYR A 73 -4.96 -4.27 -4.16
CA TYR A 73 -6.24 -3.64 -4.43
C TYR A 73 -7.16 -3.79 -3.23
N VAL A 74 -7.69 -2.67 -2.75
CA VAL A 74 -8.65 -2.63 -1.65
C VAL A 74 -9.81 -1.73 -2.06
N LYS A 75 -10.96 -2.33 -2.36
CA LYS A 75 -12.13 -1.58 -2.83
C LYS A 75 -11.77 -0.72 -4.05
N ASN A 76 -11.97 0.59 -3.97
CA ASN A 76 -11.66 1.51 -5.07
C ASN A 76 -10.23 2.05 -5.02
N PHE A 77 -9.40 1.49 -4.16
CA PHE A 77 -8.08 2.02 -3.87
C PHE A 77 -7.00 1.02 -4.20
N VAL A 78 -5.79 1.53 -4.32
CA VAL A 78 -4.59 0.72 -4.53
C VAL A 78 -3.55 1.14 -3.50
N ILE A 79 -3.00 0.14 -2.81
CA ILE A 79 -1.86 0.32 -1.91
C ILE A 79 -0.61 -0.02 -2.72
N TYR A 80 0.36 0.89 -2.73
CA TYR A 80 1.64 0.67 -3.41
C TYR A 80 2.73 0.44 -2.39
N TYR A 81 3.53 -0.61 -2.61
CA TYR A 81 4.67 -0.89 -1.76
C TYR A 81 5.85 -1.36 -2.60
N VAL A 82 7.03 -1.30 -2.02
CA VAL A 82 8.25 -1.86 -2.59
C VAL A 82 8.84 -2.83 -1.59
N VAL A 83 9.75 -3.70 -2.06
CA VAL A 83 10.51 -4.58 -1.19
C VAL A 83 11.97 -4.18 -1.29
N ILE A 84 12.57 -3.88 -0.16
CA ILE A 84 13.93 -3.39 -0.08
C ILE A 84 14.79 -4.40 0.68
N ASP A 85 15.95 -4.74 0.12
CA ASP A 85 16.93 -5.58 0.81
C ASP A 85 17.77 -4.70 1.72
N GLU A 86 17.72 -4.97 3.02
CA GLU A 86 18.53 -4.26 4.00
C GLU A 86 19.33 -5.28 4.83
N GLY A 87 20.47 -5.68 4.28
CA GLY A 87 21.31 -6.68 4.94
C GLY A 87 20.63 -8.04 4.97
N ASN A 88 20.39 -8.56 6.15
CA ASN A 88 19.74 -9.86 6.33
C ASN A 88 18.22 -9.79 6.29
N ASP A 89 17.67 -8.57 6.27
CA ASP A 89 16.24 -8.35 6.30
C ASP A 89 15.72 -7.91 4.95
N LYS A 90 14.49 -8.30 4.66
CA LYS A 90 13.74 -7.72 3.56
C LYS A 90 12.63 -6.86 4.16
N VAL A 91 12.50 -5.64 3.65
CA VAL A 91 11.54 -4.67 4.15
C VAL A 91 10.43 -4.46 3.13
N MET A 92 9.19 -4.72 3.54
CA MET A 92 8.02 -4.34 2.78
C MET A 92 7.68 -2.91 3.18
N GLU A 93 8.01 -1.97 2.29
CA GLU A 93 7.81 -0.55 2.58
C GLU A 93 6.57 -0.05 1.85
N VAL A 94 5.54 0.27 2.62
CA VAL A 94 4.25 0.75 2.09
C VAL A 94 4.37 2.25 1.85
N ARG A 95 4.17 2.68 0.61
CA ARG A 95 4.49 4.04 0.17
C ARG A 95 3.32 4.93 -0.14
N ARG A 96 2.29 4.41 -0.83
CA ARG A 96 1.17 5.24 -1.26
C ARG A 96 -0.16 4.52 -1.13
N PHE A 97 -1.21 5.30 -0.97
CA PHE A 97 -2.59 4.82 -0.95
C PHE A 97 -3.41 5.75 -1.84
N LEU A 98 -3.76 5.27 -3.04
CA LEU A 98 -4.33 6.10 -4.08
C LEU A 98 -5.63 5.50 -4.61
N TYR A 99 -6.48 6.35 -5.20
CA TYR A 99 -7.62 5.86 -5.95
C TYR A 99 -7.14 5.05 -7.16
N ASN A 100 -7.84 3.98 -7.47
CA ASN A 100 -7.48 3.12 -8.58
C ASN A 100 -7.49 3.86 -9.93
N ARG A 101 -8.23 4.96 -10.03
CA ARG A 101 -8.36 5.73 -11.28
C ARG A 101 -7.37 6.87 -11.43
N GLN A 102 -6.51 7.11 -10.43
CA GLN A 102 -5.53 8.17 -10.53
C GLN A 102 -4.45 7.84 -11.55
N ASP A 103 -3.87 8.89 -12.14
CA ASP A 103 -2.73 8.71 -13.04
C ASP A 103 -1.50 8.37 -12.21
N ARG A 104 -1.20 7.09 -12.12
CA ARG A 104 -0.20 6.55 -11.23
C ARG A 104 1.21 7.01 -11.57
N ASP A 105 1.50 7.16 -12.86
CA ASP A 105 2.83 7.57 -13.29
C ASP A 105 3.17 9.00 -12.91
N LYS A 106 2.16 9.82 -12.67
CA LYS A 106 2.37 11.19 -12.22
C LYS A 106 2.52 11.32 -10.72
N VAL A 107 1.88 10.43 -9.94
CA VAL A 107 1.86 10.55 -8.48
C VAL A 107 2.85 9.63 -7.79
N ILE A 108 3.24 8.57 -8.43
CA ILE A 108 4.26 7.66 -7.92
C ILE A 108 5.44 7.62 -8.87
#